data_869b84ced27007fb3337ca4319759a3d
#
_entry.id   869b84ced27007fb3337ca4319759a3d
#
_cell.length_a   1.000
_cell.length_b   1.000
_cell.length_c   1.000
_cell.angle_alpha   90.00
_cell.angle_beta   90.00
_cell.angle_gamma   90.00
#
_symmetry.space_group_name_H-M   'P 1'
#
loop_
_entity.id
_entity.type
_entity.pdbx_description
1 polymer ?
#
loop_
_entity_poly.entity_id
_entity_poly.type
_entity_poly.pdbx_seq_one_letter_code
_entity_poly.pdbx_strand_id
1 'polypeptide(L)'
;MQGSLVGLTEVRHQPGWKHWQRLTADAPPFLGPEFFTLAAPLTAGTDPIVASAWDGGTMVGALPLVRDRHRLLALRCDHSPGYDYCGKPDGVDAIWRALHGDRSWSELVLGRVPVDSPLATRLPALAVDDGCPAVIRRERARPYFELAGFEARLAPKFLSNLQRCERKAGGVVLERIAVPDRAAFDDALAIEAMAWKGAAGTSIDADPRAAYLYRALAMLVGRRGQGALYFLRAGGRRIATLVAVEDRSTLYALKIGYDPAAASLSPGHLLIWKVAADAEARGLANLDFIGRDDDWKRRWTTRGREQVTIVIYRDNPRGLARYALSVLVRPHLPETLRDGLRSPLPRSCQRSDIVGAHTLIERVRGRLDRGLGIKSGVQAGIRRMIEPAPPRPPVGEPSMFAPGSWVRVKTVDELRATLDARDRTRGLLFTEAQWKTAGQVFRTARQVRRLRDDHGTFRPVSRTVLLDGVDCAGGEPTPVGCGRHCPMMYRDEWLEPAPPPRRGPPPARTVRHARVRDLDEIVAGLDLRGRRDGLTFMPEMRAHAGKRFAIASKLTTVFEYDAWISTRAPIYILEGLHCTGAVMAAHGPCDRACALMWHEDWLHVEPEPTAWRDPARSGHDDS
;
A
#
# COMPACT_ATOMS: atom_id res chain seq x y z
N MET A 1 23.30 -8.35 -36.63
CA MET A 1 22.68 -8.76 -35.36
C MET A 1 21.26 -9.25 -35.58
N GLN A 2 20.91 -10.37 -34.95
CA GLN A 2 19.59 -10.99 -35.00
C GLN A 2 18.93 -10.88 -33.62
N GLY A 3 17.62 -10.58 -33.58
CA GLY A 3 16.85 -10.53 -32.35
C GLY A 3 16.09 -11.84 -32.12
N SER A 4 15.89 -12.22 -30.84
CA SER A 4 15.05 -13.34 -30.46
C SER A 4 14.27 -13.08 -29.17
N LEU A 5 13.13 -13.79 -29.00
CA LEU A 5 12.32 -13.82 -27.80
C LEU A 5 12.31 -15.24 -27.26
N VAL A 6 12.78 -15.44 -26.03
CA VAL A 6 12.93 -16.77 -25.42
C VAL A 6 12.41 -16.72 -23.99
N GLY A 7 11.87 -17.81 -23.49
CA GLY A 7 11.50 -17.92 -22.08
C GLY A 7 12.71 -17.75 -21.16
N LEU A 8 12.56 -17.05 -20.03
CA LEU A 8 13.66 -16.85 -19.07
C LEU A 8 14.25 -18.20 -18.59
N THR A 9 13.41 -19.20 -18.43
CA THR A 9 13.81 -20.57 -18.04
C THR A 9 14.66 -21.22 -19.12
N GLU A 10 14.34 -21.02 -20.40
CA GLU A 10 15.09 -21.58 -21.52
C GLU A 10 16.49 -20.96 -21.63
N VAL A 11 16.59 -19.62 -21.47
CA VAL A 11 17.89 -18.92 -21.49
C VAL A 11 18.83 -19.49 -20.44
N ARG A 12 18.31 -19.93 -19.29
CA ARG A 12 19.11 -20.50 -18.20
C ARG A 12 19.82 -21.79 -18.59
N HIS A 13 19.26 -22.55 -19.51
CA HIS A 13 19.80 -23.84 -19.96
C HIS A 13 20.63 -23.72 -21.25
N GLN A 14 20.80 -22.52 -21.80
CA GLN A 14 21.50 -22.23 -23.05
C GLN A 14 22.81 -21.45 -22.82
N PRO A 15 23.73 -21.41 -23.81
CA PRO A 15 24.92 -20.55 -23.76
C PRO A 15 24.62 -19.08 -23.48
N GLY A 16 23.42 -18.60 -23.83
CA GLY A 16 22.93 -17.24 -23.58
C GLY A 16 23.02 -16.80 -22.13
N TRP A 17 22.86 -17.71 -21.16
CA TRP A 17 23.02 -17.38 -19.74
C TRP A 17 24.42 -16.87 -19.40
N LYS A 18 25.46 -17.58 -19.84
CA LYS A 18 26.86 -17.16 -19.61
C LYS A 18 27.20 -15.87 -20.36
N HIS A 19 26.61 -15.67 -21.54
CA HIS A 19 26.78 -14.42 -22.28
C HIS A 19 26.16 -13.25 -21.53
N TRP A 20 24.92 -13.40 -21.04
CA TRP A 20 24.26 -12.37 -20.24
C TRP A 20 25.02 -12.07 -18.95
N GLN A 21 25.52 -13.06 -18.25
CA GLN A 21 26.40 -12.85 -17.09
C GLN A 21 27.62 -12.00 -17.43
N ARG A 22 28.26 -12.22 -18.59
CA ARG A 22 29.39 -11.39 -19.05
C ARG A 22 28.97 -9.96 -19.40
N LEU A 23 27.81 -9.78 -20.05
CA LEU A 23 27.28 -8.45 -20.35
C LEU A 23 27.01 -7.62 -19.09
N THR A 24 26.75 -8.28 -17.97
CA THR A 24 26.40 -7.63 -16.71
C THR A 24 27.48 -7.74 -15.64
N ALA A 25 28.70 -8.17 -16.01
CA ALA A 25 29.79 -8.36 -15.06
C ALA A 25 30.19 -7.07 -14.32
N ASP A 26 30.10 -5.93 -15.02
CA ASP A 26 30.43 -4.59 -14.52
C ASP A 26 29.19 -3.73 -14.23
N ALA A 27 27.99 -4.25 -14.50
CA ALA A 27 26.72 -3.59 -14.23
C ALA A 27 26.26 -3.85 -12.80
N PRO A 28 25.30 -3.04 -12.29
CA PRO A 28 24.66 -3.32 -11.02
C PRO A 28 24.14 -4.76 -10.95
N PRO A 29 24.36 -5.51 -9.84
CA PRO A 29 23.98 -6.92 -9.74
C PRO A 29 22.50 -7.21 -9.98
N PHE A 30 21.65 -6.21 -9.78
CA PHE A 30 20.21 -6.32 -10.04
C PHE A 30 19.82 -6.20 -11.53
N LEU A 31 20.80 -6.05 -12.42
CA LEU A 31 20.61 -6.16 -13.87
C LEU A 31 21.09 -7.52 -14.42
N GLY A 32 21.67 -8.36 -13.56
CA GLY A 32 22.12 -9.69 -13.95
C GLY A 32 20.98 -10.72 -14.06
N PRO A 33 21.21 -11.80 -14.84
CA PRO A 33 20.21 -12.83 -15.07
C PRO A 33 19.73 -13.52 -13.79
N GLU A 34 20.58 -13.65 -12.78
CA GLU A 34 20.24 -14.25 -11.49
C GLU A 34 19.19 -13.43 -10.75
N PHE A 35 19.36 -12.10 -10.74
CA PHE A 35 18.36 -11.22 -10.10
C PHE A 35 17.01 -11.34 -10.76
N PHE A 36 16.95 -11.32 -12.09
CA PHE A 36 15.68 -11.44 -12.81
C PHE A 36 15.00 -12.79 -12.58
N THR A 37 15.77 -13.87 -12.45
CA THR A 37 15.24 -15.20 -12.07
C THR A 37 14.65 -15.19 -10.67
N LEU A 38 15.28 -14.52 -9.71
CA LEU A 38 14.80 -14.38 -8.34
C LEU A 38 13.58 -13.43 -8.25
N ALA A 39 13.54 -12.41 -9.10
CA ALA A 39 12.47 -11.42 -9.13
C ALA A 39 11.21 -11.88 -9.88
N ALA A 40 11.35 -12.79 -10.84
CA ALA A 40 10.25 -13.26 -11.69
C ALA A 40 9.01 -13.74 -10.91
N PRO A 41 9.11 -14.54 -9.83
CA PRO A 41 7.95 -14.95 -9.03
C PRO A 41 7.21 -13.82 -8.33
N LEU A 42 7.83 -12.64 -8.23
CA LEU A 42 7.29 -11.44 -7.58
C LEU A 42 6.69 -10.44 -8.58
N THR A 43 6.76 -10.73 -9.88
CA THR A 43 6.23 -9.86 -10.93
C THR A 43 4.72 -10.04 -11.10
N ALA A 44 4.08 -9.06 -11.73
CA ALA A 44 2.65 -9.09 -12.00
C ALA A 44 2.25 -10.01 -13.16
N GLY A 45 3.20 -10.40 -14.02
CA GLY A 45 2.97 -11.27 -15.17
C GLY A 45 3.26 -12.74 -14.86
N THR A 46 2.80 -13.63 -15.73
CA THR A 46 2.91 -15.08 -15.54
C THR A 46 3.96 -15.73 -16.43
N ASP A 47 4.43 -15.05 -17.47
CA ASP A 47 5.36 -15.59 -18.48
C ASP A 47 6.58 -14.68 -18.63
N PRO A 48 7.67 -14.94 -17.86
CA PRO A 48 8.91 -14.17 -17.97
C PRO A 48 9.69 -14.59 -19.22
N ILE A 49 10.01 -13.59 -20.07
CA ILE A 49 10.76 -13.78 -21.31
C ILE A 49 11.99 -12.85 -21.35
N VAL A 50 12.93 -13.16 -22.21
CA VAL A 50 14.07 -12.30 -22.52
C VAL A 50 14.05 -11.98 -24.02
N ALA A 51 13.96 -10.69 -24.33
CA ALA A 51 14.26 -10.21 -25.67
C ALA A 51 15.78 -10.03 -25.77
N SER A 52 16.42 -10.72 -26.71
CA SER A 52 17.88 -10.77 -26.81
C SER A 52 18.38 -10.43 -28.21
N ALA A 53 19.55 -9.81 -28.27
CA ALA A 53 20.28 -9.51 -29.50
C ALA A 53 21.51 -10.42 -29.60
N TRP A 54 21.73 -10.97 -30.80
CA TRP A 54 22.80 -11.94 -31.08
C TRP A 54 23.66 -11.49 -32.24
N ASP A 55 24.95 -11.70 -32.14
CA ASP A 55 25.94 -11.43 -33.16
C ASP A 55 26.89 -12.61 -33.30
N GLY A 56 26.83 -13.33 -34.44
CA GLY A 56 27.68 -14.51 -34.67
C GLY A 56 27.56 -15.59 -33.57
N GLY A 57 26.37 -15.85 -33.02
CA GLY A 57 26.15 -16.83 -31.97
C GLY A 57 26.48 -16.35 -30.55
N THR A 58 26.92 -15.10 -30.38
CA THR A 58 27.14 -14.47 -29.07
C THR A 58 25.99 -13.52 -28.74
N MET A 59 25.39 -13.64 -27.56
CA MET A 59 24.42 -12.66 -27.08
C MET A 59 25.15 -11.36 -26.74
N VAL A 60 24.75 -10.29 -27.40
CA VAL A 60 25.30 -8.93 -27.25
C VAL A 60 24.34 -7.93 -26.63
N GLY A 61 23.13 -8.39 -26.30
CA GLY A 61 22.14 -7.58 -25.62
C GLY A 61 21.01 -8.42 -25.03
N ALA A 62 20.49 -7.99 -23.88
CA ALA A 62 19.39 -8.64 -23.18
C ALA A 62 18.43 -7.60 -22.58
N LEU A 63 17.12 -7.83 -22.76
CA LEU A 63 16.04 -7.04 -22.21
C LEU A 63 15.01 -7.99 -21.58
N PRO A 64 15.00 -8.14 -20.25
CA PRO A 64 14.07 -9.05 -19.57
C PRO A 64 12.67 -8.44 -19.46
N LEU A 65 11.68 -9.18 -19.91
CA LEU A 65 10.28 -8.77 -19.95
C LEU A 65 9.39 -9.82 -19.28
N VAL A 66 8.16 -9.44 -19.01
CA VAL A 66 7.12 -10.38 -18.59
C VAL A 66 5.85 -10.15 -19.41
N ARG A 67 5.23 -11.23 -19.87
CA ARG A 67 3.93 -11.16 -20.54
C ARG A 67 2.83 -11.09 -19.48
N ASP A 68 1.94 -10.14 -19.69
CA ASP A 68 0.67 -10.02 -19.00
C ASP A 68 -0.44 -9.88 -20.06
N ARG A 69 -0.99 -11.02 -20.50
CA ARG A 69 -1.99 -11.09 -21.58
C ARG A 69 -1.48 -10.50 -22.91
N HIS A 70 -1.96 -9.30 -23.27
CA HIS A 70 -1.58 -8.56 -24.46
C HIS A 70 -0.60 -7.41 -24.13
N ARG A 71 0.07 -7.46 -22.99
CA ARG A 71 1.06 -6.47 -22.59
C ARG A 71 2.42 -7.14 -22.41
N LEU A 72 3.45 -6.43 -22.82
CA LEU A 72 4.82 -6.71 -22.42
C LEU A 72 5.23 -5.67 -21.39
N LEU A 73 5.65 -6.12 -20.22
CA LEU A 73 6.07 -5.24 -19.14
C LEU A 73 7.55 -5.50 -18.84
N ALA A 74 8.24 -4.47 -18.35
CA ALA A 74 9.54 -4.67 -17.73
C ALA A 74 9.47 -5.78 -16.67
N LEU A 75 10.36 -6.77 -16.71
CA LEU A 75 10.45 -7.82 -15.69
C LEU A 75 11.00 -7.22 -14.40
N ARG A 76 10.11 -6.63 -13.62
CA ARG A 76 10.43 -5.97 -12.36
C ARG A 76 9.31 -6.13 -11.35
N CYS A 77 9.67 -6.15 -10.09
CA CYS A 77 8.77 -6.16 -8.95
C CYS A 77 9.00 -4.90 -8.08
N ASP A 78 8.23 -4.76 -7.00
CA ASP A 78 8.38 -3.65 -6.06
C ASP A 78 9.75 -3.62 -5.35
N HIS A 79 10.45 -4.74 -5.37
CA HIS A 79 11.80 -4.90 -4.81
C HIS A 79 12.92 -4.68 -5.83
N SER A 80 12.60 -4.36 -7.10
CA SER A 80 13.61 -4.11 -8.13
C SER A 80 14.22 -2.71 -7.96
N PRO A 81 15.55 -2.61 -7.70
CA PRO A 81 16.21 -1.31 -7.48
C PRO A 81 16.28 -0.45 -8.73
N GLY A 82 16.37 -1.07 -9.89
CA GLY A 82 16.43 -0.45 -11.20
C GLY A 82 16.01 -1.42 -12.29
N TYR A 83 15.93 -0.92 -13.52
CA TYR A 83 15.64 -1.72 -14.70
C TYR A 83 16.27 -1.05 -15.91
N ASP A 84 17.00 -1.81 -16.71
CA ASP A 84 17.60 -1.33 -17.94
C ASP A 84 17.87 -2.47 -18.92
N TYR A 85 18.22 -2.09 -20.12
CA TYR A 85 18.84 -2.92 -21.12
C TYR A 85 20.31 -3.18 -20.79
N CYS A 86 20.76 -4.38 -21.02
CA CYS A 86 22.17 -4.76 -20.85
C CYS A 86 22.74 -5.17 -22.19
N GLY A 87 23.69 -4.40 -22.71
CA GLY A 87 24.36 -4.76 -23.96
C GLY A 87 24.81 -3.57 -24.81
N LYS A 88 25.24 -3.88 -26.05
CA LYS A 88 25.65 -2.88 -27.03
C LYS A 88 24.45 -2.04 -27.49
N PRO A 89 24.56 -0.72 -27.64
CA PRO A 89 23.45 0.15 -28.07
C PRO A 89 22.72 -0.34 -29.31
N ASP A 90 23.44 -0.84 -30.32
CA ASP A 90 22.87 -1.34 -31.58
C ASP A 90 22.06 -2.65 -31.43
N GLY A 91 22.21 -3.33 -30.29
CA GLY A 91 21.41 -4.49 -29.96
C GLY A 91 19.93 -4.15 -29.74
N VAL A 92 19.62 -2.89 -29.38
CA VAL A 92 18.23 -2.42 -29.22
C VAL A 92 17.45 -2.54 -30.51
N ASP A 93 18.08 -2.30 -31.67
CA ASP A 93 17.45 -2.41 -32.99
C ASP A 93 17.06 -3.86 -33.32
N ALA A 94 17.93 -4.81 -32.97
CA ALA A 94 17.63 -6.23 -33.14
C ALA A 94 16.52 -6.69 -32.19
N ILE A 95 16.54 -6.23 -30.96
CA ILE A 95 15.48 -6.50 -29.96
C ILE A 95 14.15 -5.92 -30.44
N TRP A 96 14.14 -4.67 -30.93
CA TRP A 96 12.92 -4.07 -31.45
C TRP A 96 12.33 -4.87 -32.61
N ARG A 97 13.15 -5.30 -33.57
CA ARG A 97 12.68 -6.13 -34.68
C ARG A 97 12.04 -7.45 -34.20
N ALA A 98 12.61 -8.10 -33.17
CA ALA A 98 12.02 -9.31 -32.59
C ALA A 98 10.70 -9.01 -31.88
N LEU A 99 10.63 -7.93 -31.11
CA LEU A 99 9.40 -7.49 -30.45
C LEU A 99 8.33 -7.08 -31.45
N HIS A 100 8.69 -6.35 -32.50
CA HIS A 100 7.76 -5.97 -33.56
C HIS A 100 7.32 -7.16 -34.43
N GLY A 101 8.15 -8.18 -34.59
CA GLY A 101 7.76 -9.45 -35.23
C GLY A 101 6.72 -10.25 -34.43
N ASP A 102 6.73 -10.15 -33.11
CA ASP A 102 5.77 -10.84 -32.24
C ASP A 102 4.41 -10.11 -32.21
N ARG A 103 3.39 -10.69 -32.81
CA ARG A 103 2.03 -10.13 -32.92
C ARG A 103 1.17 -10.30 -31.66
N SER A 104 1.68 -10.92 -30.59
CA SER A 104 0.90 -11.30 -29.42
C SER A 104 0.58 -10.14 -28.47
N TRP A 105 1.29 -9.01 -28.55
CA TRP A 105 1.14 -7.87 -27.64
C TRP A 105 0.49 -6.64 -28.31
N SER A 106 -0.04 -5.75 -27.49
CA SER A 106 -0.66 -4.49 -27.90
C SER A 106 -0.03 -3.28 -27.19
N GLU A 107 0.68 -3.48 -26.09
CA GLU A 107 1.30 -2.43 -25.29
C GLU A 107 2.59 -2.96 -24.65
N LEU A 108 3.70 -2.25 -24.84
CA LEU A 108 4.98 -2.47 -24.16
C LEU A 108 5.18 -1.34 -23.14
N VAL A 109 5.46 -1.69 -21.88
CA VAL A 109 5.67 -0.71 -20.80
C VAL A 109 6.99 -0.99 -20.09
N LEU A 110 7.94 -0.07 -20.23
CA LEU A 110 9.26 -0.13 -19.61
C LEU A 110 9.37 1.03 -18.60
N GLY A 111 9.19 0.73 -17.32
CA GLY A 111 9.25 1.75 -16.25
C GLY A 111 10.59 1.81 -15.55
N ARG A 112 10.95 3.00 -15.05
CA ARG A 112 12.20 3.32 -14.34
C ARG A 112 13.46 3.08 -15.17
N VAL A 113 13.37 3.32 -16.46
CA VAL A 113 14.52 3.29 -17.37
C VAL A 113 15.32 4.57 -17.17
N PRO A 114 16.66 4.53 -17.03
CA PRO A 114 17.49 5.75 -17.04
C PRO A 114 17.30 6.55 -18.32
N VAL A 115 17.32 7.89 -18.24
CA VAL A 115 17.10 8.75 -19.41
C VAL A 115 18.18 8.64 -20.46
N ASP A 116 19.38 8.26 -20.05
CA ASP A 116 20.58 8.06 -20.89
C ASP A 116 20.71 6.62 -21.43
N SER A 117 19.78 5.73 -21.06
CA SER A 117 19.74 4.36 -21.55
C SER A 117 19.50 4.30 -23.06
N PRO A 118 20.14 3.35 -23.79
CA PRO A 118 19.78 3.04 -25.17
C PRO A 118 18.30 2.74 -25.38
N LEU A 119 17.58 2.22 -24.37
CA LEU A 119 16.14 2.06 -24.43
C LEU A 119 15.41 3.39 -24.54
N ALA A 120 15.80 4.39 -23.76
CA ALA A 120 15.14 5.69 -23.74
C ALA A 120 15.48 6.53 -24.98
N THR A 121 16.71 6.39 -25.49
CA THR A 121 17.23 7.22 -26.57
C THR A 121 16.95 6.66 -27.98
N ARG A 122 16.80 5.33 -28.13
CA ARG A 122 16.65 4.68 -29.45
C ARG A 122 15.29 4.00 -29.65
N LEU A 123 14.82 3.23 -28.67
CA LEU A 123 13.64 2.39 -28.84
C LEU A 123 12.37 3.14 -29.24
N PRO A 124 12.05 4.34 -28.69
CA PRO A 124 10.88 5.10 -29.10
C PRO A 124 10.89 5.53 -30.57
N ALA A 125 12.06 5.93 -31.07
CA ALA A 125 12.21 6.33 -32.47
C ALA A 125 11.97 5.15 -33.41
N LEU A 126 12.62 4.00 -33.16
CA LEU A 126 12.41 2.76 -33.91
C LEU A 126 10.93 2.33 -33.93
N ALA A 127 10.25 2.48 -32.80
CA ALA A 127 8.83 2.15 -32.72
C ALA A 127 7.96 3.08 -33.57
N VAL A 128 8.23 4.37 -33.55
CA VAL A 128 7.49 5.38 -34.35
C VAL A 128 7.73 5.18 -35.84
N ASP A 129 8.96 4.87 -36.26
CA ASP A 129 9.30 4.59 -37.64
C ASP A 129 8.52 3.37 -38.19
N ASP A 130 8.22 2.40 -37.36
CA ASP A 130 7.39 1.22 -37.68
C ASP A 130 5.89 1.44 -37.42
N GLY A 131 5.43 2.68 -37.23
CA GLY A 131 4.01 3.03 -37.06
C GLY A 131 3.43 2.74 -35.66
N CYS A 132 4.27 2.42 -34.69
CA CYS A 132 3.86 2.15 -33.31
C CYS A 132 3.98 3.42 -32.45
N PRO A 133 2.87 4.06 -32.02
CA PRO A 133 2.96 5.26 -31.18
C PRO A 133 3.75 5.00 -29.89
N ALA A 134 4.69 5.89 -29.57
CA ALA A 134 5.51 5.83 -28.37
C ALA A 134 5.29 7.06 -27.50
N VAL A 135 5.28 6.85 -26.19
CA VAL A 135 5.12 7.90 -25.18
C VAL A 135 6.20 7.75 -24.11
N ILE A 136 6.95 8.82 -23.86
CA ILE A 136 7.94 8.88 -22.79
C ILE A 136 7.35 9.75 -21.67
N ARG A 137 7.33 9.21 -20.45
CA ARG A 137 6.85 9.92 -19.27
C ARG A 137 7.99 10.04 -18.25
N ARG A 138 8.30 11.26 -17.82
CA ARG A 138 9.27 11.46 -16.75
C ARG A 138 8.75 10.85 -15.45
N GLU A 139 9.64 10.15 -14.73
CA GLU A 139 9.40 9.65 -13.39
C GLU A 139 10.11 10.53 -12.36
N ARG A 140 9.85 10.29 -11.07
CA ARG A 140 10.60 10.93 -10.00
C ARG A 140 12.03 10.45 -10.03
N ALA A 141 12.97 11.40 -9.92
CA ALA A 141 14.39 11.09 -9.90
C ALA A 141 14.73 10.20 -8.69
N ARG A 142 15.73 9.33 -8.87
CA ARG A 142 16.26 8.43 -7.85
C ARG A 142 17.38 9.12 -7.09
N PRO A 143 17.24 9.37 -5.77
CA PRO A 143 18.23 10.12 -5.00
C PRO A 143 19.57 9.39 -4.90
N TYR A 144 20.66 10.11 -5.12
CA TYR A 144 22.03 9.63 -4.90
C TYR A 144 22.93 10.77 -4.45
N PHE A 145 24.06 10.46 -3.84
CA PHE A 145 25.12 11.44 -3.59
C PHE A 145 26.52 10.86 -3.84
N GLU A 146 27.42 11.77 -4.20
CA GLU A 146 28.83 11.45 -4.39
C GLU A 146 29.49 11.26 -3.03
N LEU A 147 30.33 10.24 -2.90
CA LEU A 147 30.99 9.90 -1.64
C LEU A 147 32.18 10.81 -1.34
N ALA A 148 33.06 11.07 -2.33
CA ALA A 148 34.28 11.86 -2.12
C ALA A 148 33.99 13.18 -1.37
N GLY A 149 34.44 13.30 -0.13
CA GLY A 149 34.20 14.48 0.72
C GLY A 149 32.74 14.77 1.04
N PHE A 150 31.90 13.76 1.14
CA PHE A 150 30.44 13.94 1.30
C PHE A 150 30.07 14.69 2.58
N GLU A 151 30.80 14.51 3.68
CA GLU A 151 30.52 15.18 4.95
C GLU A 151 30.55 16.71 4.84
N ALA A 152 31.49 17.25 4.05
CA ALA A 152 31.60 18.70 3.83
C ALA A 152 30.39 19.28 3.06
N ARG A 153 29.62 18.45 2.38
CA ARG A 153 28.40 18.84 1.65
C ARG A 153 27.11 18.69 2.45
N LEU A 154 27.18 18.04 3.61
CA LEU A 154 26.03 17.95 4.51
C LEU A 154 25.74 19.30 5.15
N ALA A 155 24.45 19.60 5.38
CA ALA A 155 24.08 20.77 6.16
C ALA A 155 24.76 20.73 7.56
N PRO A 156 25.44 21.80 8.02
CA PRO A 156 26.20 21.78 9.27
C PRO A 156 25.39 21.34 10.48
N LYS A 157 24.13 21.76 10.55
CA LYS A 157 23.18 21.37 11.62
C LYS A 157 22.86 19.86 11.56
N PHE A 158 22.80 19.27 10.38
CA PHE A 158 22.55 17.84 10.22
C PHE A 158 23.77 17.02 10.65
N LEU A 159 24.96 17.39 10.20
CA LEU A 159 26.23 16.74 10.60
C LEU A 159 26.45 16.83 12.13
N SER A 160 26.28 18.02 12.71
CA SER A 160 26.37 18.21 14.17
C SER A 160 25.38 17.33 14.93
N ASN A 161 24.18 17.13 14.38
CA ASN A 161 23.19 16.23 14.99
C ASN A 161 23.63 14.76 14.92
N LEU A 162 24.21 14.31 13.81
CA LEU A 162 24.76 12.94 13.68
C LEU A 162 25.87 12.71 14.73
N GLN A 163 26.82 13.65 14.85
CA GLN A 163 27.90 13.60 15.84
C GLN A 163 27.37 13.59 17.28
N ARG A 164 26.33 14.40 17.56
CA ARG A 164 25.67 14.41 18.87
C ARG A 164 24.99 13.07 19.17
N CYS A 165 24.29 12.49 18.20
CA CYS A 165 23.65 11.19 18.36
C CYS A 165 24.67 10.06 18.59
N GLU A 166 25.81 10.08 17.89
CA GLU A 166 26.91 9.14 18.10
C GLU A 166 27.48 9.24 19.51
N ARG A 167 27.79 10.47 19.99
CA ARG A 167 28.24 10.67 21.38
C ARG A 167 27.20 10.20 22.41
N LYS A 168 25.93 10.48 22.16
CA LYS A 168 24.82 10.02 23.03
C LYS A 168 24.73 8.48 23.10
N ALA A 169 25.10 7.81 22.03
CA ALA A 169 25.15 6.35 21.97
C ALA A 169 26.36 5.72 22.71
N GLY A 170 27.27 6.53 23.23
CA GLY A 170 28.56 6.06 23.79
C GLY A 170 29.53 5.56 22.72
N GLY A 171 29.37 6.02 21.47
CA GLY A 171 30.02 5.52 20.28
C GLY A 171 29.18 4.45 19.55
N VAL A 172 29.45 4.30 18.27
CA VAL A 172 28.82 3.27 17.42
C VAL A 172 29.86 2.51 16.62
N VAL A 173 29.60 1.24 16.37
CA VAL A 173 30.48 0.38 15.55
C VAL A 173 29.70 -0.07 14.31
N LEU A 174 30.29 0.11 13.13
CA LEU A 174 29.80 -0.44 11.88
C LEU A 174 30.31 -1.88 11.73
N GLU A 175 29.40 -2.82 11.64
CA GLU A 175 29.68 -4.22 11.34
C GLU A 175 29.31 -4.48 9.87
N ARG A 176 30.29 -4.87 9.05
CA ARG A 176 30.11 -5.22 7.63
C ARG A 176 30.32 -6.72 7.45
N ILE A 177 29.29 -7.42 6.97
CA ILE A 177 29.31 -8.86 6.68
C ILE A 177 29.23 -9.01 5.15
N ALA A 178 30.35 -9.32 4.52
CA ALA A 178 30.41 -9.45 3.06
C ALA A 178 29.62 -10.66 2.55
N VAL A 179 29.70 -11.80 3.23
CA VAL A 179 28.92 -13.00 2.89
C VAL A 179 28.09 -13.37 4.12
N PRO A 180 26.84 -12.89 4.21
CA PRO A 180 26.00 -13.15 5.37
C PRO A 180 25.62 -14.64 5.44
N ASP A 181 25.73 -15.21 6.62
CA ASP A 181 25.10 -16.48 6.95
C ASP A 181 23.59 -16.32 7.20
N ARG A 182 22.94 -17.42 7.47
CA ARG A 182 21.48 -17.41 7.75
C ARG A 182 21.14 -16.60 8.99
N ALA A 183 21.92 -16.74 10.06
CA ALA A 183 21.66 -16.09 11.34
C ALA A 183 21.79 -14.57 11.22
N ALA A 184 22.86 -14.07 10.58
CA ALA A 184 23.02 -12.64 10.33
C ALA A 184 21.89 -12.07 9.47
N PHE A 185 21.41 -12.83 8.48
CA PHE A 185 20.30 -12.36 7.65
C PHE A 185 18.96 -12.39 8.41
N ASP A 186 18.73 -13.39 9.24
CA ASP A 186 17.51 -13.48 10.09
C ASP A 186 17.49 -12.32 11.12
N ASP A 187 18.65 -11.94 11.70
CA ASP A 187 18.79 -10.74 12.53
C ASP A 187 18.43 -9.45 11.78
N ALA A 188 18.89 -9.34 10.53
CA ALA A 188 18.56 -8.18 9.70
C ALA A 188 17.06 -8.09 9.41
N LEU A 189 16.41 -9.19 9.09
CA LEU A 189 14.96 -9.25 8.91
C LEU A 189 14.23 -8.87 10.20
N ALA A 190 14.67 -9.39 11.35
CA ALA A 190 14.07 -9.06 12.64
C ALA A 190 14.14 -7.55 12.92
N ILE A 191 15.31 -6.91 12.72
CA ILE A 191 15.46 -5.46 12.90
C ILE A 191 14.64 -4.67 11.89
N GLU A 192 14.56 -5.12 10.63
CA GLU A 192 13.79 -4.44 9.58
C GLU A 192 12.29 -4.50 9.87
N ALA A 193 11.81 -5.58 10.48
CA ALA A 193 10.41 -5.77 10.84
C ALA A 193 10.01 -5.04 12.15
N MET A 194 10.93 -4.70 13.04
CA MET A 194 10.64 -4.03 14.32
C MET A 194 10.04 -2.63 14.15
N ALA A 195 10.41 -1.91 13.06
CA ALA A 195 9.92 -0.57 12.80
C ALA A 195 8.50 -0.59 12.19
N TRP A 196 8.03 0.58 11.79
CA TRP A 196 6.72 0.78 11.16
C TRP A 196 6.41 -0.21 10.00
N LYS A 197 7.42 -0.81 9.39
CA LYS A 197 7.26 -1.75 8.28
C LYS A 197 6.63 -3.07 8.71
N GLY A 198 6.98 -3.59 9.88
CA GLY A 198 6.35 -4.80 10.42
C GLY A 198 4.88 -4.58 10.72
N ALA A 199 4.55 -3.46 11.41
CA ALA A 199 3.17 -3.07 11.68
C ALA A 199 2.35 -2.80 10.40
N ALA A 200 3.03 -2.44 9.31
CA ALA A 200 2.44 -2.13 8.02
C ALA A 200 2.31 -3.33 7.08
N GLY A 201 2.85 -4.49 7.43
CA GLY A 201 2.92 -5.65 6.53
C GLY A 201 3.81 -5.42 5.29
N THR A 202 4.74 -4.45 5.35
CA THR A 202 5.65 -4.10 4.24
C THR A 202 7.10 -4.49 4.53
N SER A 203 7.34 -5.20 5.63
CA SER A 203 8.64 -5.82 5.92
C SER A 203 8.96 -6.91 4.90
N ILE A 204 10.26 -7.20 4.76
CA ILE A 204 10.72 -8.22 3.81
C ILE A 204 10.11 -9.58 4.12
N ASP A 205 9.96 -9.91 5.40
CA ASP A 205 9.42 -11.19 5.90
C ASP A 205 7.90 -11.33 5.73
N ALA A 206 7.17 -10.23 5.44
CA ALA A 206 5.74 -10.28 5.16
C ALA A 206 5.39 -11.10 3.88
N ASP A 207 6.33 -11.22 2.92
CA ASP A 207 6.23 -12.11 1.76
C ASP A 207 7.44 -13.07 1.74
N PRO A 208 7.25 -14.37 1.95
CA PRO A 208 8.33 -15.37 1.93
C PRO A 208 9.16 -15.36 0.64
N ARG A 209 8.55 -14.96 -0.50
CA ARG A 209 9.25 -14.85 -1.79
C ARG A 209 10.19 -13.65 -1.80
N ALA A 210 9.79 -12.53 -1.18
CA ALA A 210 10.64 -11.36 -1.01
C ALA A 210 11.81 -11.69 -0.06
N ALA A 211 11.55 -12.37 1.06
CA ALA A 211 12.59 -12.83 1.97
C ALA A 211 13.59 -13.75 1.27
N TYR A 212 13.11 -14.68 0.43
CA TYR A 212 13.96 -15.54 -0.37
C TYR A 212 14.81 -14.73 -1.37
N LEU A 213 14.20 -13.78 -2.10
CA LEU A 213 14.92 -12.92 -3.05
C LEU A 213 16.08 -12.19 -2.37
N TYR A 214 15.83 -11.50 -1.25
CA TYR A 214 16.87 -10.73 -0.55
C TYR A 214 17.97 -11.63 0.04
N ARG A 215 17.59 -12.78 0.60
CA ARG A 215 18.57 -13.75 1.13
C ARG A 215 19.46 -14.31 0.02
N ALA A 216 18.86 -14.78 -1.07
CA ALA A 216 19.59 -15.32 -2.20
C ALA A 216 20.46 -14.26 -2.88
N LEU A 217 19.96 -13.03 -3.03
CA LEU A 217 20.71 -11.91 -3.56
C LEU A 217 21.91 -11.56 -2.67
N ALA A 218 21.70 -11.40 -1.36
CA ALA A 218 22.78 -11.06 -0.42
C ALA A 218 23.91 -12.11 -0.43
N MET A 219 23.57 -13.39 -0.49
CA MET A 219 24.56 -14.46 -0.61
C MET A 219 25.30 -14.42 -1.95
N LEU A 220 24.57 -14.21 -3.05
CA LEU A 220 25.13 -14.16 -4.40
C LEU A 220 26.12 -13.01 -4.55
N VAL A 221 25.69 -11.79 -4.21
CA VAL A 221 26.50 -10.58 -4.34
C VAL A 221 27.66 -10.57 -3.35
N GLY A 222 27.45 -11.10 -2.13
CA GLY A 222 28.50 -11.24 -1.14
C GLY A 222 29.66 -12.12 -1.62
N ARG A 223 29.34 -13.29 -2.22
CA ARG A 223 30.37 -14.20 -2.80
C ARG A 223 31.15 -13.58 -3.96
N ARG A 224 30.55 -12.60 -4.65
CA ARG A 224 31.20 -11.87 -5.76
C ARG A 224 31.90 -10.60 -5.30
N GLY A 225 31.87 -10.27 -4.01
CA GLY A 225 32.38 -9.00 -3.49
C GLY A 225 31.53 -7.78 -3.94
N GLN A 226 30.31 -8.00 -4.38
CA GLN A 226 29.43 -6.98 -4.95
C GLN A 226 28.31 -6.58 -3.99
N GLY A 227 28.53 -6.66 -2.68
CA GLY A 227 27.57 -6.24 -1.68
C GLY A 227 27.92 -6.70 -0.28
N ALA A 228 27.13 -6.24 0.68
CA ALA A 228 27.25 -6.60 2.07
C ALA A 228 25.96 -6.37 2.84
N LEU A 229 25.86 -7.05 3.98
CA LEU A 229 24.93 -6.76 5.04
C LEU A 229 25.66 -5.91 6.08
N TYR A 230 25.09 -4.75 6.41
CA TYR A 230 25.62 -3.84 7.40
C TYR A 230 24.76 -3.81 8.64
N PHE A 231 25.38 -3.73 9.81
CA PHE A 231 24.73 -3.43 11.07
C PHE A 231 25.41 -2.25 11.76
N LEU A 232 24.61 -1.42 12.40
CA LEU A 232 25.07 -0.43 13.36
C LEU A 232 24.91 -1.00 14.77
N ARG A 233 25.99 -1.02 15.53
CA ARG A 233 25.99 -1.47 16.93
C ARG A 233 26.17 -0.29 17.88
N ALA A 234 25.39 -0.27 18.95
CA ALA A 234 25.54 0.63 20.09
C ALA A 234 25.34 -0.15 21.37
N GLY A 235 26.18 0.04 22.38
CA GLY A 235 26.12 -0.72 23.63
C GLY A 235 26.14 -2.24 23.42
N GLY A 236 26.91 -2.74 22.44
CA GLY A 236 26.99 -4.17 22.12
C GLY A 236 25.81 -4.74 21.30
N ARG A 237 24.72 -4.01 21.12
CA ARG A 237 23.51 -4.47 20.39
C ARG A 237 23.48 -3.94 18.97
N ARG A 238 22.95 -4.74 18.03
CA ARG A 238 22.60 -4.30 16.66
C ARG A 238 21.31 -3.47 16.73
N ILE A 239 21.40 -2.18 16.36
CA ILE A 239 20.29 -1.23 16.45
C ILE A 239 19.78 -0.76 15.08
N ALA A 240 20.51 -1.03 14.00
CA ALA A 240 20.05 -0.78 12.64
C ALA A 240 20.74 -1.74 11.67
N THR A 241 20.13 -1.94 10.51
CA THR A 241 20.61 -2.83 9.44
C THR A 241 20.42 -2.21 8.07
N LEU A 242 21.29 -2.57 7.13
CA LEU A 242 21.19 -2.21 5.72
C LEU A 242 21.64 -3.39 4.86
N VAL A 243 20.80 -3.79 3.92
CA VAL A 243 21.17 -4.68 2.81
C VAL A 243 21.63 -3.81 1.66
N ALA A 244 22.87 -3.97 1.22
CA ALA A 244 23.47 -3.22 0.12
C ALA A 244 23.99 -4.13 -0.98
N VAL A 245 23.94 -3.66 -2.22
CA VAL A 245 24.65 -4.21 -3.35
C VAL A 245 25.55 -3.15 -3.95
N GLU A 246 26.61 -3.56 -4.64
CA GLU A 246 27.63 -2.68 -5.17
C GLU A 246 27.96 -3.06 -6.61
N ASP A 247 28.17 -2.07 -7.46
CA ASP A 247 28.95 -2.22 -8.68
C ASP A 247 30.37 -1.63 -8.46
N ARG A 248 31.13 -1.40 -9.54
CA ARG A 248 32.49 -0.86 -9.44
C ARG A 248 32.54 0.54 -8.84
N SER A 249 31.49 1.31 -8.85
CA SER A 249 31.49 2.73 -8.51
C SER A 249 30.43 3.14 -7.48
N THR A 250 29.39 2.35 -7.30
CA THR A 250 28.21 2.78 -6.57
C THR A 250 27.75 1.72 -5.56
N LEU A 251 27.48 2.15 -4.34
CA LEU A 251 26.76 1.38 -3.33
C LEU A 251 25.27 1.70 -3.44
N TYR A 252 24.44 0.68 -3.62
CA TYR A 252 22.99 0.78 -3.67
C TYR A 252 22.38 0.32 -2.35
N ALA A 253 21.71 1.23 -1.65
CA ALA A 253 21.07 0.96 -0.37
C ALA A 253 19.69 0.32 -0.58
N LEU A 254 19.63 -1.02 -0.62
CA LEU A 254 18.40 -1.74 -0.99
C LEU A 254 17.33 -1.68 0.09
N LYS A 255 17.68 -2.01 1.32
CA LYS A 255 16.74 -2.04 2.45
C LYS A 255 17.44 -1.60 3.72
N ILE A 256 16.80 -0.66 4.42
CA ILE A 256 17.23 -0.16 5.70
C ILE A 256 16.16 -0.41 6.76
N GLY A 257 16.59 -0.83 7.95
CA GLY A 257 15.73 -1.00 9.12
C GLY A 257 16.44 -0.54 10.38
N TYR A 258 15.69 -0.28 11.46
CA TYR A 258 16.26 0.06 12.77
C TYR A 258 15.32 -0.32 13.90
N ASP A 259 15.87 -0.55 15.09
CA ASP A 259 15.15 -0.78 16.33
C ASP A 259 14.47 0.52 16.80
N PRO A 260 13.13 0.59 16.90
CA PRO A 260 12.41 1.77 17.40
C PRO A 260 12.83 2.21 18.80
N ALA A 261 13.29 1.30 19.65
CA ALA A 261 13.79 1.63 20.99
C ALA A 261 15.02 2.55 20.93
N ALA A 262 15.79 2.49 19.84
CA ALA A 262 16.93 3.36 19.59
C ALA A 262 16.58 4.64 18.81
N ALA A 263 15.31 4.95 18.53
CA ALA A 263 14.89 6.06 17.67
C ALA A 263 15.47 7.43 18.08
N SER A 264 15.67 7.65 19.39
CA SER A 264 16.27 8.89 19.92
C SER A 264 17.73 9.12 19.50
N LEU A 265 18.39 8.07 18.98
CA LEU A 265 19.76 8.10 18.44
C LEU A 265 19.78 8.30 16.92
N SER A 266 18.61 8.37 16.25
CA SER A 266 18.52 8.45 14.78
C SER A 266 19.31 7.34 14.06
N PRO A 267 19.12 6.04 14.43
CA PRO A 267 20.03 4.96 14.05
C PRO A 267 20.10 4.73 12.53
N GLY A 268 19.03 4.97 11.80
CA GLY A 268 19.04 4.89 10.32
C GLY A 268 19.95 5.92 9.67
N HIS A 269 19.98 7.15 10.18
CA HIS A 269 20.91 8.18 9.68
C HIS A 269 22.35 7.91 10.10
N LEU A 270 22.57 7.45 11.33
CA LEU A 270 23.92 7.06 11.78
C LEU A 270 24.45 5.90 10.94
N LEU A 271 23.63 4.91 10.63
CA LEU A 271 24.02 3.78 9.79
C LEU A 271 24.46 4.26 8.39
N ILE A 272 23.64 5.09 7.72
CA ILE A 272 23.99 5.64 6.39
C ILE A 272 25.27 6.46 6.46
N TRP A 273 25.47 7.24 7.51
CA TRP A 273 26.70 8.03 7.69
C TRP A 273 27.94 7.13 7.75
N LYS A 274 27.90 6.10 8.59
CA LYS A 274 29.03 5.15 8.73
C LYS A 274 29.24 4.29 7.48
N VAL A 275 28.15 3.87 6.81
CA VAL A 275 28.24 3.13 5.53
C VAL A 275 28.83 4.01 4.43
N ALA A 276 28.45 5.30 4.36
CA ALA A 276 29.02 6.21 3.40
C ALA A 276 30.53 6.41 3.60
N ALA A 277 30.98 6.55 4.85
CA ALA A 277 32.40 6.65 5.19
C ALA A 277 33.17 5.36 4.85
N ASP A 278 32.61 4.17 5.13
CA ASP A 278 33.20 2.89 4.74
C ASP A 278 33.30 2.76 3.20
N ALA A 279 32.23 3.13 2.49
CA ALA A 279 32.19 3.08 1.03
C ALA A 279 33.20 4.05 0.38
N GLU A 280 33.30 5.27 0.91
CA GLU A 280 34.32 6.25 0.49
C GLU A 280 35.75 5.71 0.70
N ALA A 281 36.03 5.17 1.89
CA ALA A 281 37.32 4.59 2.22
C ALA A 281 37.70 3.40 1.31
N ARG A 282 36.70 2.69 0.78
CA ARG A 282 36.91 1.60 -0.21
C ARG A 282 36.98 2.10 -1.65
N GLY A 283 36.90 3.41 -1.89
CA GLY A 283 37.02 4.02 -3.21
C GLY A 283 35.79 4.01 -4.07
N LEU A 284 34.59 3.76 -3.50
CA LEU A 284 33.35 3.91 -4.23
C LEU A 284 33.04 5.39 -4.47
N ALA A 285 32.48 5.70 -5.64
CA ALA A 285 32.19 7.08 -6.03
C ALA A 285 30.83 7.58 -5.53
N ASN A 286 29.83 6.71 -5.43
CA ASN A 286 28.45 7.11 -5.15
C ASN A 286 27.77 6.20 -4.11
N LEU A 287 26.80 6.78 -3.38
CA LEU A 287 25.78 6.05 -2.66
C LEU A 287 24.42 6.40 -3.26
N ASP A 288 23.70 5.38 -3.69
CA ASP A 288 22.39 5.49 -4.32
C ASP A 288 21.31 4.94 -3.36
N PHE A 289 20.36 5.79 -3.00
CA PHE A 289 19.28 5.41 -2.08
C PHE A 289 18.18 4.58 -2.71
N ILE A 290 18.23 4.40 -4.01
CA ILE A 290 17.16 3.75 -4.78
C ILE A 290 15.75 4.27 -4.43
N GLY A 291 14.71 3.79 -5.12
CA GLY A 291 13.32 4.14 -4.80
C GLY A 291 12.98 5.62 -4.98
N ARG A 292 12.05 6.11 -4.19
CA ARG A 292 11.49 7.47 -4.31
C ARG A 292 12.33 8.48 -3.53
N ASP A 293 12.18 9.76 -3.91
CA ASP A 293 12.68 10.91 -3.17
C ASP A 293 11.80 11.16 -1.92
N ASP A 294 12.18 10.53 -0.81
CA ASP A 294 11.53 10.68 0.49
C ASP A 294 12.21 11.80 1.31
N ASP A 295 11.49 12.46 2.20
CA ASP A 295 11.97 13.62 2.99
C ASP A 295 13.25 13.33 3.79
N TRP A 296 13.45 12.11 4.28
CA TRP A 296 14.65 11.76 5.02
C TRP A 296 15.90 11.68 4.12
N LYS A 297 15.73 11.33 2.82
CA LYS A 297 16.82 11.28 1.84
C LYS A 297 17.28 12.67 1.42
N ARG A 298 16.37 13.66 1.41
CA ARG A 298 16.68 15.06 1.09
C ARG A 298 17.65 15.71 2.06
N ARG A 299 17.81 15.13 3.26
CA ARG A 299 18.85 15.58 4.21
C ARG A 299 20.26 15.23 3.74
N TRP A 300 20.40 14.23 2.87
CA TRP A 300 21.67 13.75 2.32
C TRP A 300 21.97 14.38 0.98
N THR A 301 20.96 14.58 0.15
CA THR A 301 21.15 15.03 -1.23
C THR A 301 19.85 15.64 -1.80
N THR A 302 20.05 16.58 -2.71
CA THR A 302 18.99 17.06 -3.62
C THR A 302 19.21 16.55 -5.05
N ARG A 303 20.29 15.81 -5.30
CA ARG A 303 20.60 15.23 -6.60
C ARG A 303 19.80 13.95 -6.82
N GLY A 304 19.43 13.68 -8.05
CA GLY A 304 18.69 12.48 -8.44
C GLY A 304 19.03 12.04 -9.85
N ARG A 305 19.09 10.73 -10.08
CA ARG A 305 19.20 10.15 -11.43
C ARG A 305 17.83 10.19 -12.08
N GLU A 306 17.74 10.84 -13.21
CA GLU A 306 16.48 10.94 -13.96
C GLU A 306 16.11 9.59 -14.57
N GLN A 307 14.82 9.30 -14.51
CA GLN A 307 14.23 8.06 -15.03
C GLN A 307 12.96 8.38 -15.84
N VAL A 308 12.65 7.48 -16.77
CA VAL A 308 11.44 7.56 -17.58
C VAL A 308 10.68 6.24 -17.60
N THR A 309 9.39 6.33 -17.87
CA THR A 309 8.58 5.21 -18.34
C THR A 309 8.37 5.37 -19.84
N ILE A 310 8.74 4.35 -20.60
CA ILE A 310 8.53 4.23 -22.04
C ILE A 310 7.28 3.37 -22.24
N VAL A 311 6.31 3.87 -22.98
CA VAL A 311 5.10 3.13 -23.35
C VAL A 311 5.00 3.12 -24.87
N ILE A 312 5.01 1.94 -25.47
CA ILE A 312 4.83 1.77 -26.92
C ILE A 312 3.52 1.04 -27.14
N TYR A 313 2.69 1.59 -28.00
CA TYR A 313 1.42 1.02 -28.41
C TYR A 313 1.58 0.43 -29.81
N ARG A 314 1.14 -0.81 -29.98
CA ARG A 314 1.28 -1.47 -31.25
C ARG A 314 0.32 -0.87 -32.30
N ASP A 315 0.70 -0.98 -33.57
CA ASP A 315 -0.03 -0.64 -34.79
C ASP A 315 -1.25 -1.57 -35.08
N ASN A 316 -1.90 -2.06 -34.04
CA ASN A 316 -3.11 -2.88 -34.14
C ASN A 316 -4.31 -2.18 -33.47
N PRO A 317 -5.57 -2.57 -33.80
CA PRO A 317 -6.76 -1.89 -33.27
C PRO A 317 -6.78 -1.77 -31.75
N ARG A 318 -6.28 -2.77 -31.02
CA ARG A 318 -6.23 -2.77 -29.56
C ARG A 318 -5.16 -1.83 -29.02
N GLY A 319 -3.99 -1.78 -29.64
CA GLY A 319 -2.90 -0.86 -29.29
C GLY A 319 -3.28 0.59 -29.55
N LEU A 320 -3.83 0.87 -30.73
CA LEU A 320 -4.29 2.21 -31.10
C LEU A 320 -5.44 2.70 -30.24
N ALA A 321 -6.39 1.84 -29.89
CA ALA A 321 -7.45 2.18 -28.93
C ALA A 321 -6.90 2.53 -27.54
N ARG A 322 -5.88 1.80 -27.05
CA ARG A 322 -5.19 2.11 -25.79
C ARG A 322 -4.42 3.42 -25.86
N TYR A 323 -3.74 3.70 -26.97
CA TYR A 323 -3.08 4.97 -27.23
C TYR A 323 -4.08 6.12 -27.19
N ALA A 324 -5.16 6.03 -27.97
CA ALA A 324 -6.20 7.04 -28.00
C ALA A 324 -6.78 7.30 -26.59
N LEU A 325 -7.11 6.24 -25.85
CA LEU A 325 -7.63 6.38 -24.50
C LEU A 325 -6.62 7.02 -23.55
N SER A 326 -5.35 6.62 -23.60
CA SER A 326 -4.32 7.05 -22.64
C SER A 326 -3.77 8.44 -22.94
N VAL A 327 -3.69 8.83 -24.21
CA VAL A 327 -2.99 10.04 -24.65
C VAL A 327 -3.96 11.11 -25.15
N LEU A 328 -5.00 10.73 -25.90
CA LEU A 328 -5.93 11.70 -26.50
C LEU A 328 -7.14 11.98 -25.61
N VAL A 329 -7.68 10.96 -24.94
CA VAL A 329 -8.92 11.12 -24.16
C VAL A 329 -8.63 11.47 -22.69
N ARG A 330 -7.76 10.70 -22.07
CA ARG A 330 -7.50 10.82 -20.61
C ARG A 330 -7.00 12.21 -20.15
N PRO A 331 -6.15 12.96 -20.88
CA PRO A 331 -5.72 14.29 -20.47
C PRO A 331 -6.86 15.32 -20.43
N HIS A 332 -7.91 15.11 -21.22
CA HIS A 332 -9.06 16.03 -21.33
C HIS A 332 -10.22 15.65 -20.38
N LEU A 333 -10.10 14.52 -19.66
CA LEU A 333 -11.10 14.14 -18.66
C LEU A 333 -10.98 15.05 -17.42
N PRO A 334 -12.12 15.42 -16.78
CA PRO A 334 -12.11 16.10 -15.50
C PRO A 334 -11.20 15.38 -14.47
N GLU A 335 -10.59 16.12 -13.56
CA GLU A 335 -9.61 15.59 -12.60
C GLU A 335 -10.17 14.44 -11.76
N THR A 336 -11.43 14.54 -11.37
CA THR A 336 -12.18 13.49 -10.68
C THR A 336 -12.27 12.18 -11.47
N LEU A 337 -12.42 12.25 -12.80
CA LEU A 337 -12.43 11.09 -13.70
C LEU A 337 -11.01 10.60 -13.98
N ARG A 338 -10.02 11.52 -14.10
CA ARG A 338 -8.59 11.16 -14.26
C ARG A 338 -8.04 10.42 -13.05
N ASP A 339 -8.33 10.89 -11.84
CA ASP A 339 -7.86 10.27 -10.61
C ASP A 339 -8.53 8.92 -10.38
N GLY A 340 -9.77 8.81 -10.77
CA GLY A 340 -10.48 7.55 -10.83
C GLY A 340 -9.85 6.52 -11.78
N LEU A 341 -9.18 6.94 -12.85
CA LEU A 341 -8.47 6.07 -13.80
C LEU A 341 -7.01 5.82 -13.41
N ARG A 342 -6.40 6.70 -12.59
CA ARG A 342 -4.98 6.63 -12.19
C ARG A 342 -4.70 5.71 -11.01
N SER A 343 -5.67 5.52 -10.14
CA SER A 343 -5.44 4.75 -8.91
C SER A 343 -6.17 3.41 -8.99
N PRO A 344 -5.45 2.32 -9.18
CA PRO A 344 -6.00 0.99 -8.98
C PRO A 344 -6.23 0.69 -7.49
N LEU A 345 -5.72 1.53 -6.56
CA LEU A 345 -5.87 1.34 -5.13
C LEU A 345 -7.14 2.02 -4.62
N PRO A 346 -7.97 1.35 -3.84
CA PRO A 346 -9.02 1.99 -3.09
C PRO A 346 -8.36 2.91 -2.05
N ARG A 347 -8.24 4.19 -2.38
CA ARG A 347 -7.80 5.24 -1.44
C ARG A 347 -8.96 5.92 -0.76
N SER A 348 -10.16 5.47 -1.05
CA SER A 348 -11.38 6.02 -0.50
C SER A 348 -11.84 5.16 0.69
N CYS A 349 -12.22 5.83 1.75
CA CYS A 349 -12.98 5.26 2.85
C CYS A 349 -14.40 4.94 2.33
N GLN A 350 -15.02 3.84 2.76
CA GLN A 350 -16.40 3.49 2.40
C GLN A 350 -17.40 4.63 2.65
N ARG A 351 -17.12 5.49 3.64
CA ARG A 351 -17.92 6.69 3.89
C ARG A 351 -17.95 7.64 2.69
N SER A 352 -16.81 7.85 2.02
CA SER A 352 -16.76 8.67 0.80
C SER A 352 -17.41 7.98 -0.40
N ASP A 353 -17.45 6.66 -0.40
CA ASP A 353 -17.99 5.87 -1.51
C ASP A 353 -19.51 5.77 -1.50
N ILE A 354 -20.14 5.88 -0.34
CA ILE A 354 -21.60 5.67 -0.20
C ILE A 354 -22.37 6.63 -1.10
N VAL A 355 -21.88 7.85 -1.31
CA VAL A 355 -22.47 8.84 -2.20
C VAL A 355 -22.33 8.44 -3.68
N GLY A 356 -21.18 7.89 -4.06
CA GLY A 356 -20.87 7.44 -5.43
C GLY A 356 -21.46 6.09 -5.79
N ALA A 357 -21.64 5.19 -4.81
CA ALA A 357 -22.08 3.82 -5.00
C ALA A 357 -23.44 3.65 -5.70
N HIS A 358 -24.24 4.72 -5.75
CA HIS A 358 -25.62 4.70 -6.26
C HIS A 358 -25.77 5.39 -7.61
N THR A 359 -24.70 5.92 -8.20
CA THR A 359 -24.78 6.54 -9.52
C THR A 359 -24.96 5.50 -10.62
N LEU A 360 -25.74 5.85 -11.65
CA LEU A 360 -25.90 5.01 -12.84
C LEU A 360 -24.56 4.70 -13.49
N ILE A 361 -23.66 5.68 -13.50
CA ILE A 361 -22.31 5.59 -14.09
C ILE A 361 -21.48 4.49 -13.40
N GLU A 362 -21.47 4.42 -12.08
CA GLU A 362 -20.71 3.38 -11.35
C GLU A 362 -21.31 1.98 -11.55
N ARG A 363 -22.62 1.86 -11.68
CA ARG A 363 -23.29 0.57 -11.98
C ARG A 363 -23.00 0.09 -13.40
N VAL A 364 -23.07 0.98 -14.40
CA VAL A 364 -22.72 0.65 -15.80
C VAL A 364 -21.25 0.27 -15.90
N ARG A 365 -20.37 1.02 -15.25
CA ARG A 365 -18.94 0.75 -15.19
C ARG A 365 -18.63 -0.62 -14.57
N GLY A 366 -19.22 -0.95 -13.41
CA GLY A 366 -19.03 -2.25 -12.78
C GLY A 366 -19.53 -3.41 -13.65
N ARG A 367 -20.61 -3.22 -14.42
CA ARG A 367 -21.09 -4.22 -15.39
C ARG A 367 -20.15 -4.40 -16.57
N LEU A 368 -19.60 -3.30 -17.12
CA LEU A 368 -18.62 -3.32 -18.20
C LEU A 368 -17.31 -3.99 -17.77
N ASP A 369 -16.79 -3.65 -16.60
CA ASP A 369 -15.56 -4.24 -16.06
C ASP A 369 -15.72 -5.77 -15.86
N ARG A 370 -16.87 -6.23 -15.38
CA ARG A 370 -17.18 -7.67 -15.23
C ARG A 370 -17.42 -8.36 -16.58
N GLY A 371 -18.07 -7.70 -17.53
CA GLY A 371 -18.40 -8.25 -18.87
C GLY A 371 -17.21 -8.43 -19.77
N LEU A 372 -16.13 -7.65 -19.58
CA LEU A 372 -14.93 -7.70 -20.41
C LEU A 372 -13.97 -8.87 -20.06
N GLY A 373 -14.38 -9.79 -19.17
CA GLY A 373 -13.68 -11.05 -18.92
C GLY A 373 -12.26 -10.93 -18.31
N ILE A 374 -11.96 -9.79 -17.65
CA ILE A 374 -10.62 -9.47 -17.09
C ILE A 374 -10.42 -10.23 -15.76
N LYS A 375 -10.62 -11.56 -15.73
CA LYS A 375 -10.82 -12.27 -14.46
C LYS A 375 -9.56 -12.66 -13.66
N SER A 376 -8.43 -13.01 -14.26
CA SER A 376 -7.31 -13.60 -13.49
C SER A 376 -6.21 -12.63 -13.05
N GLY A 377 -5.76 -11.71 -13.91
CA GLY A 377 -4.73 -10.71 -13.56
C GLY A 377 -5.24 -9.62 -12.64
N VAL A 378 -6.53 -9.28 -12.75
CA VAL A 378 -7.23 -8.35 -11.88
C VAL A 378 -7.39 -8.91 -10.46
N GLN A 379 -7.75 -10.18 -10.31
CA GLN A 379 -7.88 -10.84 -8.99
C GLN A 379 -6.55 -10.80 -8.20
N ALA A 380 -5.42 -11.06 -8.88
CA ALA A 380 -4.10 -10.94 -8.26
C ALA A 380 -3.75 -9.49 -7.90
N GLY A 381 -4.14 -8.52 -8.75
CA GLY A 381 -4.01 -7.09 -8.49
C GLY A 381 -4.86 -6.62 -7.31
N ILE A 382 -6.13 -7.02 -7.27
CA ILE A 382 -7.07 -6.70 -6.19
C ILE A 382 -6.61 -7.30 -4.86
N ARG A 383 -6.10 -8.53 -4.82
CA ARG A 383 -5.52 -9.14 -3.60
C ARG A 383 -4.40 -8.29 -3.01
N ARG A 384 -3.52 -7.68 -3.84
CA ARG A 384 -2.47 -6.77 -3.39
C ARG A 384 -3.03 -5.41 -2.93
N MET A 385 -4.12 -4.95 -3.55
CA MET A 385 -4.79 -3.70 -3.19
C MET A 385 -5.50 -3.77 -1.84
N ILE A 386 -5.88 -4.98 -1.40
CA ILE A 386 -6.55 -5.24 -0.12
C ILE A 386 -5.53 -5.33 1.05
N GLU A 387 -4.23 -5.17 0.81
CA GLU A 387 -3.22 -5.18 1.88
C GLU A 387 -3.22 -3.87 2.67
N PRO A 388 -3.19 -3.94 4.02
CA PRO A 388 -3.25 -2.74 4.85
C PRO A 388 -2.01 -1.86 4.67
N ALA A 389 -2.26 -0.56 4.60
CA ALA A 389 -1.22 0.43 4.50
C ALA A 389 -0.62 0.78 5.87
N PRO A 390 0.64 1.24 5.96
CA PRO A 390 1.32 1.48 7.23
C PRO A 390 0.70 2.63 8.05
N PRO A 391 0.57 2.48 9.38
CA PRO A 391 0.08 3.52 10.25
C PRO A 391 1.07 4.70 10.35
N ARG A 392 0.56 5.93 10.35
CA ARG A 392 1.33 7.13 10.69
C ARG A 392 1.11 7.52 12.15
N PRO A 393 2.09 8.18 12.80
CA PRO A 393 1.93 8.61 14.17
C PRO A 393 0.74 9.57 14.33
N PRO A 394 -0.01 9.47 15.42
CA PRO A 394 -1.11 10.36 15.73
C PRO A 394 -0.60 11.78 16.01
N VAL A 395 -1.44 12.79 15.80
CA VAL A 395 -1.07 14.20 15.90
C VAL A 395 -1.78 14.98 17.01
N GLY A 396 -2.85 14.45 17.61
CA GLY A 396 -3.56 15.07 18.73
C GLY A 396 -3.06 14.59 20.10
N GLU A 397 -3.37 15.33 21.16
CA GLU A 397 -3.09 14.91 22.54
C GLU A 397 -3.95 13.69 22.91
N PRO A 398 -3.41 12.71 23.68
CA PRO A 398 -4.19 11.60 24.16
C PRO A 398 -5.28 12.05 25.13
N SER A 399 -6.35 11.30 25.23
CA SER A 399 -7.31 11.40 26.31
C SER A 399 -6.70 10.88 27.62
N MET A 400 -7.15 11.44 28.75
CA MET A 400 -6.80 10.91 30.06
C MET A 400 -7.40 9.53 30.32
N PHE A 401 -8.43 9.13 29.58
CA PHE A 401 -9.09 7.83 29.68
C PHE A 401 -8.50 6.83 28.67
N ALA A 402 -7.85 5.79 29.17
CA ALA A 402 -7.34 4.70 28.33
C ALA A 402 -8.50 3.86 27.77
N PRO A 403 -8.34 3.21 26.59
CA PRO A 403 -9.31 2.23 26.11
C PRO A 403 -9.58 1.15 27.18
N GLY A 404 -10.86 0.85 27.40
CA GLY A 404 -11.29 -0.09 28.43
C GLY A 404 -11.61 0.51 29.81
N SER A 405 -11.31 1.80 30.03
CA SER A 405 -11.69 2.51 31.26
C SER A 405 -13.21 2.67 31.37
N TRP A 406 -13.74 2.59 32.59
CA TRP A 406 -15.13 2.91 32.86
C TRP A 406 -15.27 4.40 33.18
N VAL A 407 -16.21 5.05 32.53
CA VAL A 407 -16.48 6.49 32.66
C VAL A 407 -17.98 6.74 32.79
N ARG A 408 -18.36 7.74 33.58
CA ARG A 408 -19.70 8.30 33.60
C ARG A 408 -19.72 9.53 32.70
N VAL A 409 -20.69 9.62 31.84
CA VAL A 409 -21.03 10.89 31.16
C VAL A 409 -21.63 11.81 32.23
N LYS A 410 -21.14 13.03 32.35
CA LYS A 410 -21.60 14.00 33.33
C LYS A 410 -23.11 14.26 33.21
N THR A 411 -23.72 14.71 34.27
CA THR A 411 -25.15 15.09 34.28
C THR A 411 -25.43 16.25 33.34
N VAL A 412 -26.69 16.48 33.00
CA VAL A 412 -27.11 17.56 32.10
C VAL A 412 -26.57 18.93 32.56
N ASP A 413 -26.64 19.24 33.87
CA ASP A 413 -26.19 20.51 34.42
C ASP A 413 -24.67 20.63 34.38
N GLU A 414 -23.95 19.57 34.73
CA GLU A 414 -22.50 19.51 34.62
C GLU A 414 -22.02 19.65 33.17
N LEU A 415 -22.72 19.02 32.21
CA LEU A 415 -22.41 19.14 30.78
C LEU A 415 -22.61 20.58 30.30
N ARG A 416 -23.74 21.20 30.63
CA ARG A 416 -24.04 22.60 30.25
C ARG A 416 -22.96 23.56 30.74
N ALA A 417 -22.39 23.32 31.92
CA ALA A 417 -21.29 24.13 32.45
C ALA A 417 -19.99 24.00 31.63
N THR A 418 -19.84 22.97 30.81
CA THR A 418 -18.66 22.74 29.96
C THR A 418 -18.84 23.23 28.52
N LEU A 419 -20.06 23.53 28.11
CA LEU A 419 -20.42 23.90 26.74
C LEU A 419 -20.42 25.44 26.55
N ASP A 420 -20.00 25.86 25.37
CA ASP A 420 -20.14 27.26 24.95
C ASP A 420 -21.58 27.55 24.44
N ALA A 421 -21.84 28.79 24.06
CA ALA A 421 -23.15 29.23 23.55
C ALA A 421 -23.61 28.52 22.26
N ARG A 422 -22.78 27.65 21.66
CA ARG A 422 -23.08 26.85 20.47
C ARG A 422 -23.03 25.36 20.77
N ASP A 423 -23.23 24.98 22.02
CA ASP A 423 -23.16 23.59 22.51
C ASP A 423 -21.82 22.88 22.17
N ARG A 424 -20.69 23.60 22.24
CA ARG A 424 -19.38 23.04 21.91
C ARG A 424 -18.40 23.11 23.08
N THR A 425 -17.54 22.11 23.16
CA THR A 425 -16.33 22.17 23.99
C THR A 425 -15.10 22.01 23.10
N ARG A 426 -14.20 23.00 23.07
CA ARG A 426 -13.02 23.03 22.19
C ARG A 426 -13.37 22.73 20.73
N GLY A 427 -14.48 23.30 20.23
CA GLY A 427 -14.93 23.18 18.85
C GLY A 427 -15.68 21.88 18.52
N LEU A 428 -15.73 20.86 19.41
CA LEU A 428 -16.54 19.67 19.22
C LEU A 428 -17.98 19.93 19.74
N LEU A 429 -18.94 19.73 18.86
CA LEU A 429 -20.36 19.86 19.17
C LEU A 429 -20.82 18.69 20.05
N PHE A 430 -21.58 19.00 21.13
CA PHE A 430 -22.34 18.02 21.88
C PHE A 430 -23.72 17.88 21.22
N THR A 431 -23.97 16.76 20.58
CA THR A 431 -25.14 16.57 19.73
C THR A 431 -26.38 16.20 20.54
N GLU A 432 -27.57 16.40 19.97
CA GLU A 432 -28.85 16.04 20.61
C GLU A 432 -28.89 14.57 21.03
N ALA A 433 -28.39 13.66 20.20
CA ALA A 433 -28.32 12.24 20.52
C ALA A 433 -27.44 11.94 21.76
N GLN A 434 -26.44 12.78 22.05
CA GLN A 434 -25.56 12.60 23.21
C GLN A 434 -26.23 12.98 24.55
N TRP A 435 -27.21 13.85 24.55
CA TRP A 435 -27.96 14.19 25.76
C TRP A 435 -28.62 12.97 26.42
N LYS A 436 -29.00 11.97 25.62
CA LYS A 436 -29.57 10.71 26.12
C LYS A 436 -28.58 9.88 26.95
N THR A 437 -27.28 10.17 26.85
CA THR A 437 -26.24 9.45 27.59
C THR A 437 -25.87 10.12 28.92
N ALA A 438 -26.39 11.31 29.20
CA ALA A 438 -26.07 12.06 30.42
C ALA A 438 -26.34 11.23 31.69
N GLY A 439 -25.40 11.22 32.62
CA GLY A 439 -25.45 10.45 33.86
C GLY A 439 -25.20 8.95 33.74
N GLN A 440 -25.11 8.40 32.52
CA GLN A 440 -24.91 6.97 32.30
C GLN A 440 -23.42 6.58 32.30
N VAL A 441 -23.15 5.30 32.60
CA VAL A 441 -21.80 4.75 32.67
C VAL A 441 -21.50 3.88 31.46
N PHE A 442 -20.38 4.14 30.82
CA PHE A 442 -19.92 3.43 29.62
C PHE A 442 -18.46 3.02 29.76
N ARG A 443 -18.04 2.09 28.90
CA ARG A 443 -16.65 1.73 28.74
C ARG A 443 -16.04 2.52 27.58
N THR A 444 -14.83 3.02 27.71
CA THR A 444 -14.12 3.67 26.62
C THR A 444 -13.66 2.64 25.57
N ALA A 445 -14.03 2.83 24.30
CA ALA A 445 -13.69 1.92 23.22
C ALA A 445 -12.34 2.25 22.61
N ARG A 446 -12.13 3.54 22.30
CA ARG A 446 -10.95 4.01 21.56
C ARG A 446 -10.67 5.46 21.86
N GLN A 447 -9.38 5.85 21.85
CA GLN A 447 -8.98 7.26 21.82
C GLN A 447 -9.04 7.78 20.38
N VAL A 448 -9.53 9.02 20.22
CA VAL A 448 -9.58 9.73 18.95
C VAL A 448 -8.52 10.82 18.97
N ARG A 449 -7.45 10.63 18.22
CA ARG A 449 -6.34 11.59 18.12
C ARG A 449 -6.25 12.26 16.75
N ARG A 450 -6.90 11.67 15.76
CA ARG A 450 -6.92 12.15 14.39
C ARG A 450 -8.14 11.62 13.65
N LEU A 451 -8.79 12.46 12.89
CA LEU A 451 -9.89 12.05 12.04
C LEU A 451 -9.85 12.74 10.68
N ARG A 452 -10.47 12.11 9.71
CA ARG A 452 -10.79 12.71 8.43
C ARG A 452 -12.17 13.37 8.53
N ASP A 453 -12.23 14.67 8.25
CA ASP A 453 -13.50 15.41 8.23
C ASP A 453 -14.31 15.09 6.96
N ASP A 454 -15.51 15.66 6.86
CA ASP A 454 -16.42 15.41 5.75
C ASP A 454 -15.92 15.99 4.41
N HIS A 455 -15.02 16.96 4.47
CA HIS A 455 -14.33 17.52 3.29
C HIS A 455 -13.08 16.75 2.88
N GLY A 456 -12.79 15.64 3.55
CA GLY A 456 -11.63 14.79 3.24
C GLY A 456 -10.32 15.23 3.87
N THR A 457 -10.32 16.32 4.68
CA THR A 457 -9.13 16.85 5.34
C THR A 457 -8.87 16.12 6.67
N PHE A 458 -7.60 15.78 6.94
CA PHE A 458 -7.21 15.22 8.22
C PHE A 458 -7.01 16.30 9.25
N ARG A 459 -7.68 16.15 10.40
CA ARG A 459 -7.58 17.08 11.53
C ARG A 459 -7.08 16.38 12.78
N PRO A 460 -6.18 17.03 13.55
CA PRO A 460 -5.83 16.55 14.88
C PRO A 460 -7.04 16.70 15.81
N VAL A 461 -7.23 15.70 16.67
CA VAL A 461 -8.25 15.72 17.73
C VAL A 461 -7.57 15.39 19.04
N SER A 462 -7.75 16.23 20.05
CA SER A 462 -7.12 16.06 21.35
C SER A 462 -8.15 15.70 22.40
N ARG A 463 -7.74 14.89 23.40
CA ARG A 463 -8.49 14.62 24.62
C ARG A 463 -9.93 14.16 24.34
N THR A 464 -10.05 13.13 23.49
CA THR A 464 -11.34 12.64 22.98
C THR A 464 -11.34 11.12 22.91
N VAL A 465 -12.47 10.51 23.28
CA VAL A 465 -12.69 9.06 23.19
C VAL A 465 -14.00 8.72 22.50
N LEU A 466 -14.10 7.48 22.03
CA LEU A 466 -15.36 6.82 21.69
C LEU A 466 -15.78 5.94 22.87
N LEU A 467 -17.09 5.80 23.07
CA LEU A 467 -17.69 4.96 24.10
C LEU A 467 -18.30 3.70 23.48
N ASP A 468 -18.18 2.56 24.15
CA ASP A 468 -18.72 1.29 23.68
C ASP A 468 -20.26 1.35 23.61
N GLY A 469 -20.81 0.97 22.46
CA GLY A 469 -22.25 0.90 22.25
C GLY A 469 -22.96 2.27 22.15
N VAL A 470 -22.19 3.36 22.01
CA VAL A 470 -22.75 4.69 21.86
C VAL A 470 -22.53 5.19 20.43
N ASP A 471 -23.62 5.21 19.68
CA ASP A 471 -23.65 5.70 18.31
C ASP A 471 -24.71 6.80 18.11
N CYS A 472 -24.68 7.45 16.96
CA CYS A 472 -25.73 8.37 16.58
C CYS A 472 -27.02 7.57 16.34
N ALA A 473 -28.10 7.93 17.00
CA ALA A 473 -29.42 7.27 16.87
C ALA A 473 -30.08 7.49 15.51
N GLY A 474 -29.29 7.91 14.49
CA GLY A 474 -29.79 8.09 13.14
C GLY A 474 -30.50 9.42 12.87
N GLY A 475 -30.40 10.39 13.73
CA GLY A 475 -30.89 11.79 13.54
C GLY A 475 -32.27 11.92 12.85
N GLU A 476 -33.18 12.65 13.45
CA GLU A 476 -34.43 13.02 12.76
C GLU A 476 -34.11 14.00 11.60
N PRO A 477 -34.82 13.98 10.47
CA PRO A 477 -36.29 14.05 10.43
C PRO A 477 -37.02 13.00 9.57
N THR A 478 -36.43 11.85 9.26
CA THR A 478 -37.18 10.82 8.53
C THR A 478 -37.60 9.66 9.44
N PRO A 479 -38.74 9.01 9.17
CA PRO A 479 -39.18 7.84 9.95
C PRO A 479 -38.19 6.68 9.96
N VAL A 480 -37.26 6.67 9.04
CA VAL A 480 -36.30 5.57 8.84
C VAL A 480 -34.93 5.85 9.50
N GLY A 481 -34.61 7.12 9.75
CA GLY A 481 -33.29 7.53 10.31
C GLY A 481 -32.10 7.22 9.42
N CYS A 482 -30.90 7.55 9.91
CA CYS A 482 -29.64 7.20 9.27
C CYS A 482 -29.18 5.81 9.75
N GLY A 483 -29.20 4.81 8.88
CA GLY A 483 -28.83 3.44 9.23
C GLY A 483 -27.34 3.20 9.50
N ARG A 484 -26.51 4.24 9.47
CA ARG A 484 -25.05 4.09 9.57
C ARG A 484 -24.53 3.84 10.98
N HIS A 485 -25.23 4.27 12.02
CA HIS A 485 -24.81 4.11 13.41
C HIS A 485 -23.36 4.58 13.66
N CYS A 486 -23.08 5.87 13.37
CA CYS A 486 -21.72 6.43 13.56
C CYS A 486 -21.36 6.54 15.04
N PRO A 487 -20.21 6.01 15.50
CA PRO A 487 -19.72 6.19 16.86
C PRO A 487 -19.62 7.69 17.21
N MET A 488 -20.09 8.08 18.39
CA MET A 488 -20.07 9.46 18.88
C MET A 488 -18.82 9.74 19.68
N MET A 489 -18.26 10.95 19.51
CA MET A 489 -17.02 11.40 20.16
C MET A 489 -17.32 12.14 21.44
N TYR A 490 -16.59 11.82 22.51
CA TYR A 490 -16.72 12.45 23.82
C TYR A 490 -15.41 13.13 24.23
N ARG A 491 -15.48 14.40 24.62
CA ARG A 491 -14.36 15.13 25.23
C ARG A 491 -14.12 14.64 26.67
N ASP A 492 -12.87 14.67 27.13
CA ASP A 492 -12.53 14.36 28.51
C ASP A 492 -13.33 15.22 29.52
N GLU A 493 -13.60 16.48 29.17
CA GLU A 493 -14.37 17.42 29.97
C GLU A 493 -15.83 16.98 30.20
N TRP A 494 -16.38 16.10 29.36
CA TRP A 494 -17.74 15.56 29.47
C TRP A 494 -17.82 14.28 30.27
N LEU A 495 -16.69 13.75 30.69
CA LEU A 495 -16.55 12.45 31.33
C LEU A 495 -15.90 12.56 32.71
N GLU A 496 -16.17 11.58 33.56
CA GLU A 496 -15.45 11.35 34.81
C GLU A 496 -15.23 9.85 35.02
N PRO A 497 -14.22 9.45 35.80
CA PRO A 497 -14.01 8.04 36.15
C PRO A 497 -15.21 7.45 36.89
N ALA A 498 -15.58 6.21 36.56
CA ALA A 498 -16.68 5.51 37.19
C ALA A 498 -16.33 4.03 37.42
N PRO A 499 -16.94 3.40 38.44
CA PRO A 499 -16.85 1.94 38.62
C PRO A 499 -17.67 1.23 37.50
N PRO A 500 -17.36 -0.04 37.18
CA PRO A 500 -18.17 -0.82 36.26
C PRO A 500 -19.62 -0.95 36.77
N PRO A 501 -20.61 -0.79 35.89
CA PRO A 501 -22.01 -0.93 36.29
C PRO A 501 -22.31 -2.39 36.70
N ARG A 502 -23.17 -2.57 37.71
CA ARG A 502 -23.70 -3.91 38.06
C ARG A 502 -24.62 -4.34 36.91
N ARG A 503 -24.16 -5.22 36.05
CA ARG A 503 -24.95 -5.73 34.90
C ARG A 503 -25.83 -6.90 35.35
N GLY A 504 -27.13 -6.79 35.00
CA GLY A 504 -27.97 -7.96 34.77
C GLY A 504 -27.67 -8.56 33.37
N PRO A 505 -28.07 -9.81 33.10
CA PRO A 505 -27.90 -10.40 31.78
C PRO A 505 -28.65 -9.55 30.73
N PRO A 506 -28.07 -9.33 29.52
CA PRO A 506 -28.76 -8.59 28.48
C PRO A 506 -30.04 -9.33 28.07
N PRO A 507 -31.12 -8.62 27.71
CA PRO A 507 -32.34 -9.26 27.22
C PRO A 507 -32.03 -10.07 25.94
N ALA A 508 -32.61 -11.27 25.85
CA ALA A 508 -32.49 -12.11 24.67
C ALA A 508 -33.10 -11.35 23.46
N ARG A 509 -32.27 -11.00 22.47
CA ARG A 509 -32.69 -10.42 21.20
C ARG A 509 -32.64 -11.50 20.14
N THR A 510 -33.70 -11.64 19.37
CA THR A 510 -33.67 -12.43 18.12
C THR A 510 -32.83 -11.64 17.10
N VAL A 511 -31.62 -12.10 16.82
CA VAL A 511 -30.69 -11.39 15.95
C VAL A 511 -30.52 -12.19 14.66
N ARG A 512 -30.74 -11.53 13.51
CA ARG A 512 -30.38 -12.08 12.20
C ARG A 512 -28.86 -12.14 12.07
N HIS A 513 -28.39 -13.16 11.39
CA HIS A 513 -26.96 -13.33 11.15
C HIS A 513 -26.65 -13.34 9.65
N ALA A 514 -25.43 -13.03 9.33
CA ALA A 514 -24.86 -13.22 8.01
C ALA A 514 -23.47 -13.85 8.12
N ARG A 515 -23.15 -14.74 7.20
CA ARG A 515 -21.81 -15.25 7.01
C ARG A 515 -21.16 -14.44 5.88
N VAL A 516 -19.98 -13.89 6.14
CA VAL A 516 -19.17 -13.26 5.10
C VAL A 516 -18.68 -14.35 4.13
N ARG A 517 -18.83 -14.12 2.84
CA ARG A 517 -18.37 -15.06 1.80
C ARG A 517 -16.85 -15.24 1.86
N ASP A 518 -16.37 -16.28 1.24
CA ASP A 518 -14.93 -16.51 1.13
C ASP A 518 -14.26 -15.42 0.29
N LEU A 519 -13.00 -15.11 0.62
CA LEU A 519 -12.30 -13.98 0.00
C LEU A 519 -12.24 -14.08 -1.54
N ASP A 520 -12.09 -15.29 -2.06
CA ASP A 520 -12.03 -15.54 -3.50
C ASP A 520 -13.35 -15.23 -4.20
N GLU A 521 -14.48 -15.58 -3.59
CA GLU A 521 -15.81 -15.25 -4.09
C GLU A 521 -16.05 -13.73 -4.11
N ILE A 522 -15.66 -13.06 -3.02
CA ILE A 522 -15.77 -11.59 -2.92
C ILE A 522 -14.93 -10.94 -4.00
N VAL A 523 -13.65 -11.30 -4.10
CA VAL A 523 -12.69 -10.72 -5.06
C VAL A 523 -13.13 -10.97 -6.50
N ALA A 524 -13.74 -12.13 -6.80
CA ALA A 524 -14.28 -12.43 -8.13
C ALA A 524 -15.40 -11.47 -8.55
N GLY A 525 -16.14 -10.92 -7.59
CA GLY A 525 -17.24 -9.98 -7.81
C GLY A 525 -16.84 -8.51 -7.86
N LEU A 526 -15.60 -8.15 -7.52
CA LEU A 526 -15.15 -6.77 -7.50
C LEU A 526 -14.76 -6.26 -8.91
N ASP A 527 -14.91 -4.96 -9.11
CA ASP A 527 -14.41 -4.25 -10.29
C ASP A 527 -12.89 -4.03 -10.20
N LEU A 528 -12.28 -3.41 -11.23
CA LEU A 528 -10.85 -3.10 -11.31
C LEU A 528 -10.32 -2.20 -10.18
N ARG A 529 -11.21 -1.59 -9.40
CA ARG A 529 -10.88 -0.70 -8.29
C ARG A 529 -11.10 -1.34 -6.93
N GLY A 530 -11.43 -2.63 -6.90
CA GLY A 530 -11.76 -3.33 -5.66
C GLY A 530 -13.10 -2.92 -5.08
N ARG A 531 -14.11 -2.56 -5.93
CA ARG A 531 -15.44 -2.13 -5.53
C ARG A 531 -16.53 -3.05 -6.08
N ARG A 532 -17.63 -3.12 -5.36
CA ARG A 532 -18.89 -3.67 -5.84
C ARG A 532 -19.92 -2.56 -5.88
N ASP A 533 -20.44 -2.27 -7.10
CA ASP A 533 -21.41 -1.19 -7.35
C ASP A 533 -21.02 0.15 -6.72
N GLY A 534 -19.72 0.48 -6.73
CA GLY A 534 -19.12 1.70 -6.19
C GLY A 534 -18.67 1.62 -4.73
N LEU A 535 -19.11 0.61 -3.96
CA LEU A 535 -18.67 0.39 -2.57
C LEU A 535 -17.34 -0.36 -2.53
N THR A 536 -16.33 0.22 -1.85
CA THR A 536 -15.01 -0.38 -1.70
C THR A 536 -15.02 -1.55 -0.72
N PHE A 537 -14.44 -2.69 -1.12
CA PHE A 537 -14.05 -3.75 -0.19
C PHE A 537 -12.73 -3.35 0.47
N MET A 538 -12.79 -2.93 1.75
CA MET A 538 -11.62 -2.40 2.45
C MET A 538 -10.64 -3.50 2.86
N PRO A 539 -9.33 -3.21 2.94
CA PRO A 539 -8.30 -4.20 3.27
C PRO A 539 -8.56 -4.97 4.56
N GLU A 540 -9.00 -4.30 5.61
CA GLU A 540 -9.32 -4.91 6.89
C GLU A 540 -10.50 -5.89 6.84
N MET A 541 -11.40 -5.77 5.87
CA MET A 541 -12.57 -6.64 5.74
C MET A 541 -12.18 -8.08 5.40
N ARG A 542 -11.01 -8.29 4.78
CA ARG A 542 -10.52 -9.63 4.44
C ARG A 542 -10.37 -10.55 5.66
N ALA A 543 -10.04 -9.99 6.82
CA ALA A 543 -9.88 -10.76 8.06
C ALA A 543 -11.19 -11.40 8.56
N HIS A 544 -12.31 -10.99 7.99
CA HIS A 544 -13.64 -11.44 8.35
C HIS A 544 -14.24 -12.43 7.35
N ALA A 545 -13.56 -12.72 6.23
CA ALA A 545 -13.99 -13.69 5.24
C ALA A 545 -14.25 -15.07 5.88
N GLY A 546 -15.34 -15.73 5.48
CA GLY A 546 -15.77 -17.02 5.99
C GLY A 546 -16.41 -17.00 7.40
N LYS A 547 -16.39 -15.87 8.11
CA LYS A 547 -16.90 -15.76 9.50
C LYS A 547 -18.37 -15.33 9.54
N ARG A 548 -19.05 -15.71 10.63
CA ARG A 548 -20.45 -15.42 10.92
C ARG A 548 -20.55 -14.25 11.90
N PHE A 549 -21.45 -13.28 11.61
CA PHE A 549 -21.69 -12.10 12.45
C PHE A 549 -23.19 -11.83 12.57
N ALA A 550 -23.56 -11.19 13.66
CA ALA A 550 -24.89 -10.63 13.84
C ALA A 550 -25.07 -9.40 12.92
N ILE A 551 -26.24 -9.23 12.36
CA ILE A 551 -26.60 -8.05 11.56
C ILE A 551 -27.07 -6.96 12.52
N ALA A 552 -26.35 -5.84 12.59
CA ALA A 552 -26.75 -4.68 13.38
C ALA A 552 -27.87 -3.90 12.69
N SER A 553 -27.72 -3.65 11.38
CA SER A 553 -28.72 -2.95 10.58
C SER A 553 -28.60 -3.25 9.09
N LYS A 554 -29.70 -3.00 8.34
CA LYS A 554 -29.71 -2.90 6.89
C LYS A 554 -29.79 -1.41 6.53
N LEU A 555 -28.83 -0.93 5.77
CA LEU A 555 -28.79 0.44 5.30
C LEU A 555 -29.86 0.67 4.23
N THR A 556 -30.79 1.57 4.49
CA THR A 556 -31.79 2.05 3.53
C THR A 556 -31.59 3.52 3.19
N THR A 557 -31.18 4.31 4.18
CA THR A 557 -30.87 5.73 4.03
C THR A 557 -29.63 6.09 4.85
N VAL A 558 -28.86 7.06 4.36
CA VAL A 558 -27.74 7.69 5.09
C VAL A 558 -27.83 9.20 4.96
N PHE A 559 -27.41 9.92 6.00
CA PHE A 559 -27.24 11.36 5.97
C PHE A 559 -25.76 11.70 5.73
N GLU A 560 -25.44 12.33 4.61
CA GLU A 560 -24.10 12.75 4.23
C GLU A 560 -24.13 14.06 3.46
N TYR A 561 -23.15 14.93 3.74
CA TYR A 561 -23.02 16.23 3.07
C TYR A 561 -24.32 17.04 3.07
N ASP A 562 -24.98 17.10 4.23
CA ASP A 562 -26.25 17.81 4.46
C ASP A 562 -27.42 17.33 3.59
N ALA A 563 -27.34 16.09 3.09
CA ALA A 563 -28.38 15.47 2.29
C ALA A 563 -28.71 14.05 2.74
N TRP A 564 -30.00 13.68 2.60
CA TRP A 564 -30.46 12.31 2.77
C TRP A 564 -30.28 11.53 1.45
N ILE A 565 -29.58 10.41 1.52
CA ILE A 565 -29.27 9.55 0.38
C ILE A 565 -29.87 8.18 0.61
N SER A 566 -30.77 7.74 -0.28
CA SER A 566 -31.31 6.37 -0.26
C SER A 566 -30.31 5.39 -0.85
N THR A 567 -29.99 4.32 -0.14
CA THR A 567 -29.14 3.24 -0.64
C THR A 567 -29.94 2.36 -1.61
N ARG A 568 -29.50 2.26 -2.85
CA ARG A 568 -30.16 1.43 -3.88
C ARG A 568 -29.64 0.01 -3.94
N ALA A 569 -28.43 -0.23 -3.42
CA ALA A 569 -27.88 -1.54 -3.24
C ALA A 569 -28.13 -2.00 -1.80
N PRO A 570 -28.44 -3.27 -1.57
CA PRO A 570 -28.56 -3.82 -0.23
C PRO A 570 -27.20 -3.82 0.47
N ILE A 571 -27.07 -2.97 1.49
CA ILE A 571 -25.85 -2.82 2.32
C ILE A 571 -26.23 -3.16 3.76
N TYR A 572 -25.35 -3.87 4.44
CA TYR A 572 -25.54 -4.29 5.82
C TYR A 572 -24.41 -3.76 6.72
N ILE A 573 -24.73 -3.47 7.97
CA ILE A 573 -23.79 -3.26 9.05
C ILE A 573 -23.77 -4.53 9.88
N LEU A 574 -22.57 -5.08 10.13
CA LEU A 574 -22.36 -6.24 10.98
C LEU A 574 -21.86 -5.79 12.34
N GLU A 575 -22.35 -6.43 13.42
CA GLU A 575 -22.02 -6.04 14.80
C GLU A 575 -20.52 -6.16 15.08
N GLY A 576 -19.97 -5.15 15.73
CA GLY A 576 -18.58 -5.14 16.20
C GLY A 576 -17.53 -4.89 15.10
N LEU A 577 -17.94 -4.77 13.83
CA LEU A 577 -16.99 -4.57 12.72
C LEU A 577 -16.84 -3.08 12.37
N HIS A 578 -15.73 -2.51 12.78
CA HIS A 578 -15.40 -1.10 12.58
C HIS A 578 -14.12 -0.92 11.78
N CYS A 579 -14.07 0.16 11.01
CA CYS A 579 -12.88 0.59 10.29
C CYS A 579 -11.72 0.88 11.26
N THR A 580 -10.56 0.31 10.97
CA THR A 580 -9.33 0.56 11.74
C THR A 580 -8.67 1.89 11.38
N GLY A 581 -9.10 2.50 10.27
CA GLY A 581 -8.48 3.70 9.70
C GLY A 581 -7.18 3.44 8.94
N ALA A 582 -6.69 2.21 8.90
CA ALA A 582 -5.41 1.85 8.29
C ALA A 582 -5.31 2.14 6.79
N VAL A 583 -6.44 2.11 6.08
CA VAL A 583 -6.51 2.36 4.62
C VAL A 583 -6.05 3.76 4.22
N MET A 584 -6.11 4.70 5.14
CA MET A 584 -5.77 6.11 4.88
C MET A 584 -4.29 6.43 5.10
N ALA A 585 -3.41 5.45 4.95
CA ALA A 585 -1.98 5.49 5.29
C ALA A 585 -1.19 6.65 4.68
N ALA A 586 -1.58 7.17 3.52
CA ALA A 586 -0.93 8.36 2.97
C ALA A 586 -1.01 9.57 3.92
N HIS A 587 -2.00 9.59 4.81
CA HIS A 587 -2.32 10.70 5.73
C HIS A 587 -2.32 10.28 7.20
N GLY A 588 -2.00 9.01 7.51
CA GLY A 588 -2.08 8.41 8.85
C GLY A 588 -3.46 7.80 9.15
N PRO A 589 -3.59 7.01 10.23
CA PRO A 589 -4.83 6.35 10.58
C PRO A 589 -5.92 7.38 10.92
N CYS A 590 -7.16 7.04 10.55
CA CYS A 590 -8.35 7.76 10.96
C CYS A 590 -8.95 7.04 12.18
N ASP A 591 -9.10 7.74 13.31
CA ASP A 591 -9.61 7.13 14.56
C ASP A 591 -11.14 7.17 14.68
N ARG A 592 -11.86 7.53 13.61
CA ARG A 592 -13.32 7.67 13.64
C ARG A 592 -14.07 6.37 13.91
N ALA A 593 -13.46 5.22 13.65
CA ALA A 593 -14.03 3.88 13.85
C ALA A 593 -15.42 3.71 13.20
N CYS A 594 -15.60 4.18 11.96
CA CYS A 594 -16.85 4.01 11.24
C CYS A 594 -17.19 2.52 11.12
N ALA A 595 -18.47 2.17 11.25
CA ALA A 595 -18.92 0.80 10.97
C ALA A 595 -18.60 0.42 9.52
N LEU A 596 -18.11 -0.80 9.32
CA LEU A 596 -17.85 -1.33 7.99
C LEU A 596 -19.17 -1.66 7.29
N MET A 597 -19.27 -1.21 6.04
CA MET A 597 -20.44 -1.42 5.21
C MET A 597 -20.26 -2.63 4.31
N TRP A 598 -21.19 -3.58 4.36
CA TRP A 598 -21.10 -4.86 3.66
C TRP A 598 -22.15 -4.92 2.55
N HIS A 599 -21.69 -5.03 1.30
CA HIS A 599 -22.59 -5.27 0.17
C HIS A 599 -23.24 -6.66 0.29
N GLU A 600 -24.51 -6.80 -0.10
CA GLU A 600 -25.24 -8.07 -0.06
C GLU A 600 -24.46 -9.21 -0.74
N ASP A 601 -23.87 -8.96 -1.90
CA ASP A 601 -23.08 -9.95 -2.63
C ASP A 601 -21.82 -10.43 -1.91
N TRP A 602 -21.44 -9.83 -0.79
CA TRP A 602 -20.33 -10.28 0.05
C TRP A 602 -20.80 -11.13 1.22
N LEU A 603 -22.12 -11.36 1.32
CA LEU A 603 -22.74 -12.02 2.46
C LEU A 603 -23.63 -13.19 2.00
N HIS A 604 -23.69 -14.22 2.84
CA HIS A 604 -24.78 -15.16 2.91
C HIS A 604 -25.66 -14.73 4.09
N VAL A 605 -26.75 -14.00 3.79
CA VAL A 605 -27.69 -13.54 4.81
C VAL A 605 -28.60 -14.73 5.18
N GLU A 606 -28.62 -15.09 6.46
CA GLU A 606 -29.46 -16.15 6.96
C GLU A 606 -30.95 -15.74 6.91
N PRO A 607 -31.87 -16.67 6.56
CA PRO A 607 -33.30 -16.38 6.61
C PRO A 607 -33.73 -15.97 8.00
N GLU A 608 -34.82 -15.20 8.09
CA GLU A 608 -35.40 -14.88 9.41
C GLU A 608 -35.73 -16.18 10.14
N PRO A 609 -35.40 -16.30 11.44
CA PRO A 609 -35.87 -17.40 12.23
C PRO A 609 -37.41 -17.40 12.11
N THR A 610 -37.98 -18.44 11.55
CA THR A 610 -39.44 -18.63 11.52
C THR A 610 -39.90 -18.54 12.96
N ALA A 611 -40.78 -17.57 13.26
CA ALA A 611 -41.40 -17.50 14.58
C ALA A 611 -41.95 -18.90 14.84
N TRP A 612 -41.52 -19.51 15.97
CA TRP A 612 -42.00 -20.83 16.38
C TRP A 612 -43.53 -20.78 16.38
N ARG A 613 -44.17 -21.45 15.40
CA ARG A 613 -45.61 -21.65 15.41
C ARG A 613 -45.87 -22.66 16.50
N ASP A 614 -46.50 -22.20 17.58
CA ASP A 614 -47.00 -23.03 18.65
C ASP A 614 -47.92 -24.12 18.05
N PRO A 615 -47.53 -25.42 18.11
CA PRO A 615 -48.34 -26.50 17.55
C PRO A 615 -49.68 -26.69 18.28
N ALA A 616 -49.93 -25.95 19.37
CA ALA A 616 -51.19 -26.03 20.16
C ALA A 616 -52.37 -25.20 19.57
N ARG A 617 -52.20 -24.46 18.44
CA ARG A 617 -53.28 -23.69 17.83
C ARG A 617 -53.84 -24.25 16.52
N SER A 618 -53.56 -25.50 16.18
CA SER A 618 -54.18 -26.20 15.04
C SER A 618 -55.19 -27.24 15.53
N GLY A 619 -56.26 -26.78 16.14
CA GLY A 619 -57.35 -27.63 16.57
C GLY A 619 -58.48 -26.80 17.14
N HIS A 620 -59.35 -26.29 16.24
CA HIS A 620 -60.76 -26.00 16.41
C HIS A 620 -61.18 -24.93 15.38
N ASP A 621 -61.59 -25.40 14.23
CA ASP A 621 -62.71 -24.87 13.47
C ASP A 621 -63.00 -25.85 12.34
N ASP A 622 -63.83 -26.82 12.67
CA ASP A 622 -64.72 -27.53 11.79
C ASP A 622 -65.98 -27.91 12.59
N SER A 623 -66.98 -27.05 12.53
CA SER A 623 -68.44 -27.42 12.61
C SER A 623 -69.29 -26.21 12.23
#